data_f0b8fe2c14efcd396aca4e15630aff5e
#
_entry.id   f0b8fe2c14efcd396aca4e15630aff5e
#
_cell.length_a   1.000
_cell.length_b   1.000
_cell.length_c   1.000
_cell.angle_alpha   90.00
_cell.angle_beta   90.00
_cell.angle_gamma   90.00
#
_symmetry.space_group_name_H-M   'P 1'
#
loop_
_entity.id
_entity.type
_entity.pdbx_description
1 polymer ?
#
loop_
_entity_poly.entity_id
_entity_poly.type
_entity_poly.pdbx_seq_one_letter_code
_entity_poly.pdbx_strand_id
1 'polypeptide(L)'
;MLFSIDGSFVRWSETLSKHLLEHHPPPFGLKPIPDNIILPPKWSLSNALGNGQVANGHSSPQLSELPPASLLPIPNGWTATLADNVRLTPETHWQDVRLVSFDIPRREGVKLQCNPGDCLTIYPKNFPQDAQKLITLMDWDDVADKPLDLSLCDSLPQNLYIDPKCTLREIILNNIDLTAIPRRSFLKSMSYFSTNPDHKERLLEFTMTEYLDEYFDYATRSRRSILEVLEEFTSVKLPAERILDIFPLIRGRDFSIANGGMKLNHPADEDVTRVELLVALVKYRTILRKPRQGLCSRYLENLPAGSSLTVTHKPVLSPIHGPQNAQRPLVAIATGTGLAPIRALIQERLTHPSRAPMHLFFGNRNRDADYFFHDEWDAAVRDGNLDVFLAFSRDQRTKIYVQDRLRDEAKRLEGPIMDNGIFCVCGGSTKMADAAKRAVFEPFSEDAEDTEERKKVLSSLTWWQEIW
;
A
#
# COMPACT_ATOMS: atom_id res chain seq x y z
N MET A 1 -20.04 -14.07 -11.91
CA MET A 1 -19.82 -14.53 -10.52
C MET A 1 -18.39 -14.18 -10.15
N LEU A 2 -18.19 -13.08 -9.48
CA LEU A 2 -16.89 -12.72 -8.90
C LEU A 2 -16.83 -13.42 -7.54
N PHE A 3 -16.10 -14.55 -7.49
CA PHE A 3 -15.73 -15.14 -6.22
C PHE A 3 -14.76 -14.16 -5.53
N SER A 4 -15.30 -13.36 -4.61
CA SER A 4 -14.43 -12.61 -3.72
C SER A 4 -13.72 -13.60 -2.79
N ILE A 5 -12.47 -13.31 -2.40
CA ILE A 5 -11.71 -14.10 -1.42
C ILE A 5 -12.57 -14.29 -0.14
N ASP A 6 -13.32 -13.26 0.27
CA ASP A 6 -14.22 -13.29 1.41
C ASP A 6 -15.36 -14.31 1.26
N GLY A 7 -15.99 -14.40 0.07
CA GLY A 7 -17.06 -15.37 -0.18
C GLY A 7 -16.60 -16.82 -0.14
N SER A 8 -15.43 -17.09 -0.70
CA SER A 8 -14.82 -18.43 -0.67
C SER A 8 -14.38 -18.81 0.75
N PHE A 9 -13.79 -17.87 1.49
CA PHE A 9 -13.35 -18.08 2.87
C PHE A 9 -14.52 -18.36 3.81
N VAL A 10 -15.63 -17.63 3.69
CA VAL A 10 -16.80 -17.82 4.55
C VAL A 10 -17.38 -19.21 4.38
N ARG A 11 -17.63 -19.64 3.14
CA ARG A 11 -18.15 -20.99 2.85
C ARG A 11 -17.20 -22.07 3.35
N TRP A 12 -15.90 -21.89 3.15
CA TRP A 12 -14.90 -22.81 3.66
C TRP A 12 -14.91 -22.86 5.20
N SER A 13 -14.96 -21.71 5.86
CA SER A 13 -15.00 -21.61 7.34
C SER A 13 -16.25 -22.27 7.92
N GLU A 14 -17.42 -22.05 7.32
CA GLU A 14 -18.67 -22.72 7.73
C GLU A 14 -18.59 -24.25 7.58
N THR A 15 -18.08 -24.71 6.42
CA THR A 15 -17.88 -26.14 6.16
C THR A 15 -16.89 -26.75 7.14
N LEU A 16 -15.77 -26.07 7.41
CA LEU A 16 -14.77 -26.52 8.39
C LEU A 16 -15.35 -26.56 9.80
N SER A 17 -16.09 -25.52 10.21
CA SER A 17 -16.72 -25.46 11.54
C SER A 17 -17.71 -26.60 11.73
N LYS A 18 -18.54 -26.88 10.71
CA LYS A 18 -19.47 -28.03 10.74
C LYS A 18 -18.72 -29.36 10.84
N HIS A 19 -17.68 -29.55 10.02
CA HIS A 19 -16.85 -30.75 10.06
C HIS A 19 -16.18 -30.96 11.43
N LEU A 20 -15.61 -29.88 12.01
CA LEU A 20 -14.99 -29.95 13.33
C LEU A 20 -15.99 -30.32 14.42
N LEU A 21 -17.19 -29.73 14.43
CA LEU A 21 -18.23 -30.04 15.39
C LEU A 21 -18.77 -31.47 15.28
N GLU A 22 -18.81 -32.00 14.05
CA GLU A 22 -19.25 -33.40 13.80
C GLU A 22 -18.21 -34.43 14.22
N HIS A 23 -16.91 -34.20 13.95
CA HIS A 23 -15.84 -35.19 14.17
C HIS A 23 -15.05 -34.94 15.46
N HIS A 24 -15.07 -33.74 15.98
CA HIS A 24 -14.40 -33.30 17.20
C HIS A 24 -15.37 -32.51 18.08
N PRO A 25 -16.46 -33.16 18.59
CA PRO A 25 -17.43 -32.46 19.43
C PRO A 25 -16.75 -31.88 20.66
N PRO A 26 -17.22 -30.68 21.13
CA PRO A 26 -16.67 -30.09 22.34
C PRO A 26 -16.81 -31.04 23.54
N PRO A 27 -15.91 -30.96 24.52
CA PRO A 27 -16.00 -31.77 25.75
C PRO A 27 -17.37 -31.65 26.40
N PHE A 28 -17.77 -32.73 27.06
CA PHE A 28 -19.09 -32.84 27.69
C PHE A 28 -19.42 -31.61 28.55
N GLY A 29 -20.55 -30.96 28.26
CA GLY A 29 -21.04 -29.77 28.95
C GLY A 29 -20.66 -28.43 28.31
N LEU A 30 -19.73 -28.39 27.33
CA LEU A 30 -19.44 -27.20 26.57
C LEU A 30 -20.36 -27.10 25.34
N LYS A 31 -20.91 -25.91 25.13
CA LYS A 31 -21.72 -25.59 23.92
C LYS A 31 -21.03 -24.47 23.15
N PRO A 32 -21.18 -24.45 21.81
CA PRO A 32 -20.77 -23.28 21.01
C PRO A 32 -21.39 -22.00 21.59
N ILE A 33 -20.63 -20.93 21.66
CA ILE A 33 -21.14 -19.65 22.11
C ILE A 33 -22.15 -19.16 21.08
N PRO A 34 -23.38 -18.80 21.48
CA PRO A 34 -24.38 -18.28 20.56
C PRO A 34 -23.91 -16.99 19.86
N ASP A 35 -24.27 -16.86 18.59
CA ASP A 35 -23.86 -15.73 17.74
C ASP A 35 -24.35 -14.35 18.21
N ASN A 36 -25.37 -14.31 19.07
CA ASN A 36 -25.91 -13.09 19.64
C ASN A 36 -25.18 -12.63 20.92
N ILE A 37 -24.17 -13.39 21.38
CA ILE A 37 -23.37 -13.02 22.56
C ILE A 37 -22.12 -12.30 22.08
N ILE A 38 -21.93 -11.06 22.56
CA ILE A 38 -20.68 -10.34 22.37
C ILE A 38 -19.61 -10.90 23.30
N LEU A 39 -18.48 -11.29 22.73
CA LEU A 39 -17.34 -11.76 23.50
C LEU A 39 -16.63 -10.61 24.22
N PRO A 40 -15.93 -10.88 25.33
CA PRO A 40 -15.01 -9.91 25.92
C PRO A 40 -14.03 -9.38 24.88
N PRO A 41 -13.65 -8.09 24.93
CA PRO A 41 -12.70 -7.54 23.97
C PRO A 41 -11.33 -8.21 24.11
N LYS A 42 -10.68 -8.50 22.98
CA LYS A 42 -9.30 -8.97 22.98
C LYS A 42 -8.34 -7.88 23.46
N TRP A 43 -8.63 -6.64 23.11
CA TRP A 43 -7.89 -5.46 23.51
C TRP A 43 -8.86 -4.43 24.06
N SER A 44 -8.70 -4.07 25.33
CA SER A 44 -9.60 -3.14 26.02
C SER A 44 -8.84 -1.96 26.60
N LEU A 45 -9.40 -0.77 26.44
CA LEU A 45 -8.92 0.45 27.08
C LEU A 45 -9.60 0.70 28.43
N SER A 46 -10.43 -0.20 28.98
CA SER A 46 -11.20 0.02 30.20
C SER A 46 -10.30 0.46 31.37
N ASN A 47 -9.16 -0.22 31.57
CA ASN A 47 -8.24 0.11 32.67
C ASN A 47 -7.55 1.47 32.45
N ALA A 48 -7.29 1.86 31.21
CA ALA A 48 -6.68 3.15 30.89
C ALA A 48 -7.67 4.31 31.00
N LEU A 49 -8.95 4.12 30.63
CA LEU A 49 -9.99 5.13 30.68
C LEU A 49 -10.47 5.42 32.11
N GLY A 50 -10.38 4.45 33.04
CA GLY A 50 -10.87 4.55 34.43
C GLY A 50 -10.01 5.42 35.36
N ASN A 51 -8.75 5.72 35.01
CA ASN A 51 -7.78 6.38 35.92
C ASN A 51 -7.51 7.86 35.58
N GLY A 52 -8.18 8.45 34.60
CA GLY A 52 -7.96 9.85 34.20
C GLY A 52 -8.50 10.84 35.21
N GLN A 53 -7.64 11.49 36.00
CA GLN A 53 -8.00 12.70 36.74
C GLN A 53 -8.27 13.83 35.73
N VAL A 54 -9.41 14.51 35.93
CA VAL A 54 -9.82 15.65 35.10
C VAL A 54 -8.80 16.77 35.23
N ALA A 55 -8.01 17.04 34.25
CA ALA A 55 -7.28 18.29 34.16
C ALA A 55 -8.29 19.39 33.76
N ASN A 56 -8.58 20.30 34.68
CA ASN A 56 -9.40 21.48 34.42
C ASN A 56 -8.68 22.42 33.45
N GLY A 57 -9.21 22.51 32.25
CA GLY A 57 -8.68 23.44 31.22
C GLY A 57 -9.05 23.02 29.81
N HIS A 58 -10.33 22.94 29.49
CA HIS A 58 -10.77 22.75 28.09
C HIS A 58 -10.85 24.08 27.37
N SER A 59 -9.77 24.45 26.66
CA SER A 59 -9.92 25.20 25.41
C SER A 59 -10.29 24.18 24.35
N SER A 60 -11.42 24.34 23.66
CA SER A 60 -11.79 23.54 22.48
C SER A 60 -10.58 23.54 21.55
N PRO A 61 -10.00 22.39 21.19
CA PRO A 61 -8.84 22.37 20.34
C PRO A 61 -9.23 23.01 19.01
N GLN A 62 -8.49 24.05 18.62
CA GLN A 62 -8.63 24.63 17.29
C GLN A 62 -8.22 23.52 16.32
N LEU A 63 -9.22 22.92 15.64
CA LEU A 63 -8.98 21.79 14.74
C LEU A 63 -8.09 22.23 13.60
N SER A 64 -6.85 21.78 13.61
CA SER A 64 -5.97 21.89 12.44
C SER A 64 -6.63 21.21 11.25
N GLU A 65 -6.46 21.76 10.06
CA GLU A 65 -6.91 21.11 8.82
C GLU A 65 -5.98 19.94 8.41
N LEU A 66 -4.76 19.94 8.93
CA LEU A 66 -3.72 18.96 8.60
C LEU A 66 -3.56 17.90 9.68
N PRO A 67 -3.11 16.69 9.32
CA PRO A 67 -2.74 15.65 10.27
C PRO A 67 -1.65 16.10 11.24
N PRO A 68 -1.58 15.52 12.47
CA PRO A 68 -0.60 15.92 13.47
C PRO A 68 0.84 15.68 12.98
N ALA A 69 1.73 16.64 13.26
CA ALA A 69 3.14 16.56 12.91
C ALA A 69 3.98 15.65 13.83
N SER A 70 3.40 15.10 14.92
CA SER A 70 4.09 14.20 15.86
C SER A 70 4.68 12.98 15.15
N LEU A 71 5.88 12.55 15.54
CA LEU A 71 6.48 11.32 15.02
C LEU A 71 5.85 10.10 15.67
N LEU A 72 5.66 9.03 14.92
CA LEU A 72 5.19 7.75 15.45
C LEU A 72 6.36 6.97 16.06
N PRO A 73 6.21 6.37 17.25
CA PRO A 73 7.26 5.60 17.92
C PRO A 73 7.39 4.20 17.32
N ILE A 74 7.72 4.13 16.02
CA ILE A 74 7.86 2.87 15.30
C ILE A 74 9.24 2.27 15.57
N PRO A 75 9.34 1.02 16.02
CA PRO A 75 10.63 0.36 16.21
C PRO A 75 11.45 0.37 14.93
N ASN A 76 12.73 0.76 15.03
CA ASN A 76 13.62 0.94 13.89
C ASN A 76 13.17 1.96 12.84
N GLY A 77 12.21 2.82 13.17
CA GLY A 77 11.78 3.91 12.32
C GLY A 77 12.88 4.95 12.08
N TRP A 78 12.81 5.58 10.92
CA TRP A 78 13.64 6.73 10.55
C TRP A 78 12.78 7.98 10.53
N THR A 79 13.37 9.09 10.93
CA THR A 79 12.72 10.39 10.72
C THR A 79 13.04 10.84 9.29
N ALA A 80 12.00 11.03 8.50
CA ALA A 80 12.11 11.54 7.13
C ALA A 80 11.48 12.93 7.06
N THR A 81 12.14 13.87 6.40
CA THR A 81 11.61 15.22 6.14
C THR A 81 11.22 15.31 4.67
N LEU A 82 9.98 15.71 4.40
CA LEU A 82 9.50 15.93 3.03
C LEU A 82 10.27 17.11 2.41
N ALA A 83 11.12 16.82 1.43
CA ALA A 83 11.88 17.81 0.68
C ALA A 83 11.04 18.37 -0.47
N ASP A 84 10.48 17.49 -1.31
CA ASP A 84 9.71 17.88 -2.49
C ASP A 84 8.49 16.96 -2.68
N ASN A 85 7.41 17.52 -3.27
CA ASN A 85 6.20 16.80 -3.63
C ASN A 85 5.68 17.35 -4.97
N VAL A 86 6.27 16.90 -6.06
CA VAL A 86 6.07 17.47 -7.39
C VAL A 86 5.13 16.58 -8.21
N ARG A 87 4.05 17.15 -8.71
CA ARG A 87 3.16 16.47 -9.65
C ARG A 87 3.85 16.37 -11.01
N LEU A 88 3.97 15.15 -11.53
CA LEU A 88 4.59 14.86 -12.83
C LEU A 88 3.58 14.87 -13.98
N THR A 89 2.33 14.52 -13.71
CA THR A 89 1.26 14.52 -14.72
C THR A 89 0.58 15.88 -14.79
N PRO A 90 0.14 16.33 -15.99
CA PRO A 90 -0.67 17.55 -16.14
C PRO A 90 -1.96 17.48 -15.28
N GLU A 91 -2.48 18.62 -14.86
CA GLU A 91 -3.73 18.67 -14.06
C GLU A 91 -4.93 18.08 -14.79
N THR A 92 -4.92 18.16 -16.11
CA THR A 92 -5.95 17.59 -16.98
C THR A 92 -5.88 16.06 -17.09
N HIS A 93 -4.77 15.46 -16.63
CA HIS A 93 -4.62 14.01 -16.67
C HIS A 93 -5.52 13.34 -15.63
N TRP A 94 -6.06 12.16 -15.98
CA TRP A 94 -6.99 11.40 -15.13
C TRP A 94 -6.39 10.94 -13.80
N GLN A 95 -5.07 10.77 -13.72
CA GLN A 95 -4.35 10.31 -12.53
C GLN A 95 -3.30 11.36 -12.12
N ASP A 96 -3.29 11.71 -10.85
CA ASP A 96 -2.23 12.52 -10.25
C ASP A 96 -1.08 11.58 -9.86
N VAL A 97 0.06 11.73 -10.55
CA VAL A 97 1.29 11.00 -10.24
C VAL A 97 2.35 12.00 -9.80
N ARG A 98 2.98 11.73 -8.67
CA ARG A 98 3.93 12.64 -8.04
C ARG A 98 5.29 11.99 -7.81
N LEU A 99 6.32 12.80 -7.94
CA LEU A 99 7.64 12.51 -7.38
C LEU A 99 7.69 13.12 -5.98
N VAL A 100 7.80 12.26 -4.98
CA VAL A 100 7.85 12.66 -3.57
C VAL A 100 9.25 12.35 -3.05
N SER A 101 9.97 13.39 -2.58
CA SER A 101 11.35 13.24 -2.12
C SER A 101 11.44 13.47 -0.62
N PHE A 102 12.15 12.60 0.05
CA PHE A 102 12.40 12.67 1.49
C PHE A 102 13.88 12.73 1.78
N ASP A 103 14.26 13.65 2.68
CA ASP A 103 15.58 13.70 3.29
C ASP A 103 15.57 12.94 4.61
N ILE A 104 16.43 11.91 4.69
CA ILE A 104 16.53 11.02 5.85
C ILE A 104 17.92 11.19 6.46
N PRO A 105 18.05 11.89 7.61
CA PRO A 105 19.32 12.10 8.27
C PRO A 105 19.83 10.79 8.88
N ARG A 106 21.13 10.75 9.17
CA ARG A 106 21.78 9.66 9.95
C ARG A 106 21.05 9.46 11.28
N ARG A 107 20.94 8.21 11.68
CA ARG A 107 20.48 7.83 13.00
C ARG A 107 21.64 7.16 13.75
N GLU A 108 22.03 7.74 14.91
CA GLU A 108 23.13 7.21 15.73
C GLU A 108 24.44 7.01 14.95
N GLY A 109 24.72 7.95 14.04
CA GLY A 109 25.92 7.89 13.18
C GLY A 109 25.82 6.96 11.96
N VAL A 110 24.69 6.22 11.82
CA VAL A 110 24.46 5.30 10.71
C VAL A 110 23.63 5.97 9.63
N LYS A 111 24.12 5.96 8.38
CA LYS A 111 23.38 6.43 7.21
C LYS A 111 22.46 5.32 6.68
N LEU A 112 21.24 5.67 6.28
CA LEU A 112 20.33 4.73 5.65
C LEU A 112 20.91 4.25 4.32
N GLN A 113 21.08 2.95 4.17
CA GLN A 113 21.53 2.31 2.93
C GLN A 113 20.32 1.69 2.23
N CYS A 114 20.14 2.03 0.96
CA CYS A 114 19.07 1.48 0.13
C CYS A 114 19.64 0.91 -1.17
N ASN A 115 19.00 -0.12 -1.67
CA ASN A 115 19.34 -0.77 -2.93
C ASN A 115 18.15 -0.68 -3.90
N PRO A 116 18.35 -0.82 -5.21
CA PRO A 116 17.27 -0.96 -6.18
C PRO A 116 16.32 -2.11 -5.81
N GLY A 117 15.02 -1.82 -5.77
CA GLY A 117 13.98 -2.76 -5.34
C GLY A 117 13.58 -2.62 -3.87
N ASP A 118 14.36 -1.92 -3.03
CA ASP A 118 13.94 -1.64 -1.66
C ASP A 118 12.73 -0.69 -1.62
N CYS A 119 11.96 -0.79 -0.55
CA CYS A 119 10.79 0.05 -0.33
C CYS A 119 10.97 0.96 0.89
N LEU A 120 10.34 2.13 0.82
CA LEU A 120 10.09 2.99 1.98
C LEU A 120 8.63 2.84 2.39
N THR A 121 8.38 2.50 3.64
CA THR A 121 7.03 2.35 4.18
C THR A 121 6.60 3.67 4.81
N ILE A 122 5.50 4.25 4.31
CA ILE A 122 4.87 5.46 4.83
C ILE A 122 3.68 5.08 5.71
N TYR A 123 3.60 5.66 6.90
CA TYR A 123 2.50 5.48 7.84
C TYR A 123 1.62 6.74 7.83
N PRO A 124 0.48 6.72 7.10
CA PRO A 124 -0.40 7.86 7.04
C PRO A 124 -1.15 8.07 8.35
N LYS A 125 -1.67 9.28 8.55
CA LYS A 125 -2.52 9.63 9.69
C LYS A 125 -3.88 10.10 9.23
N ASN A 126 -4.87 10.01 10.10
CA ASN A 126 -6.18 10.59 9.85
C ASN A 126 -6.13 12.13 9.94
N PHE A 127 -7.08 12.74 9.28
CA PHE A 127 -7.30 14.18 9.37
C PHE A 127 -8.14 14.51 10.61
N PRO A 128 -7.87 15.63 11.28
CA PRO A 128 -8.57 16.01 12.51
C PRO A 128 -10.09 16.09 12.38
N GLN A 129 -10.58 16.51 11.20
CA GLN A 129 -12.01 16.57 10.92
C GLN A 129 -12.68 15.18 10.92
N ASP A 130 -11.98 14.16 10.37
CA ASP A 130 -12.50 12.79 10.32
C ASP A 130 -12.47 12.16 11.72
N ALA A 131 -11.42 12.44 12.51
CA ALA A 131 -11.32 12.00 13.91
C ALA A 131 -12.42 12.64 14.78
N GLN A 132 -12.63 13.97 14.67
CA GLN A 132 -13.68 14.66 15.39
C GLN A 132 -15.06 14.13 15.01
N LYS A 133 -15.29 13.85 13.73
CA LYS A 133 -16.53 13.28 13.26
C LYS A 133 -16.83 11.92 13.90
N LEU A 134 -15.84 11.01 13.99
CA LEU A 134 -15.99 9.76 14.71
C LEU A 134 -16.33 10.00 16.20
N ILE A 135 -15.58 10.88 16.86
CA ILE A 135 -15.78 11.21 18.29
C ILE A 135 -17.22 11.67 18.51
N THR A 136 -17.71 12.61 17.72
CA THR A 136 -19.10 13.11 17.82
C THR A 136 -20.13 12.03 17.47
N LEU A 137 -19.91 11.21 16.44
CA LEU A 137 -20.84 10.12 16.09
C LEU A 137 -20.98 9.08 17.21
N MET A 138 -19.93 8.85 17.97
CA MET A 138 -19.90 7.84 19.03
C MET A 138 -20.20 8.41 20.43
N ASP A 139 -20.44 9.74 20.55
CA ASP A 139 -20.62 10.44 21.83
C ASP A 139 -19.40 10.29 22.76
N TRP A 140 -18.19 10.38 22.19
CA TRP A 140 -16.93 10.26 22.95
C TRP A 140 -16.29 11.60 23.33
N ASP A 141 -16.99 12.72 23.15
CA ASP A 141 -16.43 14.05 23.40
C ASP A 141 -15.90 14.20 24.83
N ASP A 142 -16.57 13.61 25.80
CA ASP A 142 -16.19 13.65 27.24
C ASP A 142 -14.91 12.85 27.55
N VAL A 143 -14.51 11.92 26.73
CA VAL A 143 -13.36 11.02 26.98
C VAL A 143 -12.22 11.18 25.98
N ALA A 144 -12.47 11.79 24.82
CA ALA A 144 -11.54 11.83 23.70
C ALA A 144 -10.19 12.48 24.04
N ASP A 145 -10.20 13.52 24.88
CA ASP A 145 -9.01 14.32 25.21
C ASP A 145 -8.51 14.08 26.66
N LYS A 146 -9.11 13.09 27.38
CA LYS A 146 -8.61 12.69 28.68
C LYS A 146 -7.31 11.91 28.55
N PRO A 147 -6.33 12.16 29.44
CA PRO A 147 -5.10 11.38 29.47
C PRO A 147 -5.38 9.90 29.71
N LEU A 148 -4.76 9.05 28.89
CA LEU A 148 -4.74 7.59 29.00
C LEU A 148 -3.35 7.12 29.35
N ASP A 149 -3.26 6.01 30.07
CA ASP A 149 -2.03 5.28 30.30
C ASP A 149 -2.19 3.84 29.78
N LEU A 150 -1.68 3.58 28.59
CA LEU A 150 -1.79 2.28 27.94
C LEU A 150 -0.99 1.17 28.63
N SER A 151 -0.05 1.54 29.52
CA SER A 151 0.68 0.55 30.32
C SER A 151 -0.21 -0.21 31.31
N LEU A 152 -1.42 0.31 31.56
CA LEU A 152 -2.44 -0.32 32.42
C LEU A 152 -3.31 -1.33 31.66
N CYS A 153 -3.18 -1.43 30.35
CA CYS A 153 -3.92 -2.42 29.55
C CYS A 153 -3.26 -3.80 29.63
N ASP A 154 -4.06 -4.86 29.77
CA ASP A 154 -3.56 -6.25 29.86
C ASP A 154 -2.83 -6.68 28.59
N SER A 155 -3.28 -6.22 27.45
CA SER A 155 -2.67 -6.48 26.15
C SER A 155 -3.02 -5.39 25.13
N LEU A 156 -2.13 -5.17 24.17
CA LEU A 156 -2.30 -4.21 23.08
C LEU A 156 -2.00 -4.85 21.71
N PRO A 157 -2.58 -4.35 20.63
CA PRO A 157 -2.25 -4.83 19.27
C PRO A 157 -0.77 -4.57 18.94
N GLN A 158 -0.13 -5.52 18.24
CA GLN A 158 1.30 -5.44 17.89
C GLN A 158 1.70 -4.21 17.06
N ASN A 159 0.80 -3.70 16.22
CA ASN A 159 1.09 -2.57 15.31
C ASN A 159 0.45 -1.27 15.79
N LEU A 160 0.28 -1.10 17.08
CA LEU A 160 -0.16 0.15 17.71
C LEU A 160 1.09 1.01 17.97
N TYR A 161 1.27 2.06 17.16
CA TYR A 161 2.42 2.95 17.26
C TYR A 161 2.01 4.28 17.88
N ILE A 162 2.07 4.35 19.21
CA ILE A 162 1.71 5.54 19.98
C ILE A 162 2.47 5.55 21.31
N ASP A 163 2.64 6.74 21.89
CA ASP A 163 3.17 6.87 23.25
C ASP A 163 2.21 6.19 24.23
N PRO A 164 2.69 5.42 25.21
CA PRO A 164 1.84 4.85 26.25
C PRO A 164 1.00 5.89 27.01
N LYS A 165 1.49 7.11 27.13
CA LYS A 165 0.73 8.25 27.69
C LYS A 165 0.17 9.09 26.53
N CYS A 166 -1.08 8.89 26.22
CA CYS A 166 -1.74 9.50 25.08
C CYS A 166 -3.19 9.86 25.41
N THR A 167 -3.94 10.26 24.40
CA THR A 167 -5.40 10.45 24.46
C THR A 167 -6.10 9.53 23.47
N LEU A 168 -7.40 9.32 23.64
CA LEU A 168 -8.20 8.58 22.66
C LEU A 168 -8.17 9.26 21.30
N ARG A 169 -8.19 10.58 21.25
CA ARG A 169 -8.05 11.37 20.01
C ARG A 169 -6.75 11.07 19.28
N GLU A 170 -5.62 10.98 20.00
CA GLU A 170 -4.32 10.64 19.39
C GLU A 170 -4.30 9.20 18.87
N ILE A 171 -4.93 8.26 19.58
CA ILE A 171 -5.11 6.89 19.06
C ILE A 171 -5.88 6.91 17.74
N ILE A 172 -6.99 7.66 17.67
CA ILE A 172 -7.81 7.77 16.45
C ILE A 172 -6.99 8.41 15.33
N LEU A 173 -6.33 9.52 15.58
CA LEU A 173 -5.56 10.26 14.57
C LEU A 173 -4.41 9.43 13.98
N ASN A 174 -3.72 8.68 14.82
CA ASN A 174 -2.46 8.05 14.44
C ASN A 174 -2.59 6.56 14.07
N ASN A 175 -3.62 5.87 14.58
CA ASN A 175 -3.64 4.41 14.51
C ASN A 175 -4.94 3.78 13.97
N ILE A 176 -6.09 4.45 14.01
CA ILE A 176 -7.37 3.86 13.59
C ILE A 176 -7.66 4.16 12.12
N ASP A 177 -7.88 3.13 11.29
CA ASP A 177 -8.18 3.33 9.85
C ASP A 177 -9.69 3.63 9.64
N LEU A 178 -10.04 4.91 9.66
CA LEU A 178 -11.41 5.40 9.45
C LEU A 178 -11.88 5.27 8.00
N THR A 179 -10.93 5.14 7.07
CA THR A 179 -11.18 5.06 5.63
C THR A 179 -11.26 3.63 5.10
N ALA A 180 -10.95 2.66 5.95
CA ALA A 180 -11.05 1.25 5.60
C ALA A 180 -12.48 0.88 5.18
N ILE A 181 -12.60 -0.03 4.22
CA ILE A 181 -13.88 -0.65 3.89
C ILE A 181 -14.26 -1.58 5.05
N PRO A 182 -15.45 -1.43 5.64
CA PRO A 182 -15.84 -2.24 6.79
C PRO A 182 -15.90 -3.72 6.43
N ARG A 183 -15.26 -4.54 7.21
CA ARG A 183 -15.37 -6.00 7.12
C ARG A 183 -16.68 -6.46 7.73
N ARG A 184 -17.14 -7.65 7.37
CA ARG A 184 -18.34 -8.27 7.94
C ARG A 184 -18.27 -8.37 9.48
N SER A 185 -17.09 -8.68 10.03
CA SER A 185 -16.87 -8.67 11.50
C SER A 185 -17.09 -7.32 12.14
N PHE A 186 -16.72 -6.22 11.47
CA PHE A 186 -16.99 -4.87 11.93
C PHE A 186 -18.49 -4.59 11.96
N LEU A 187 -19.23 -4.93 10.89
CA LEU A 187 -20.68 -4.77 10.81
C LEU A 187 -21.39 -5.62 11.88
N LYS A 188 -20.91 -6.85 12.14
CA LYS A 188 -21.39 -7.69 13.24
C LYS A 188 -21.19 -7.00 14.60
N SER A 189 -20.01 -6.41 14.83
CA SER A 189 -19.76 -5.65 16.06
C SER A 189 -20.70 -4.45 16.21
N MET A 190 -20.96 -3.71 15.13
CA MET A 190 -21.92 -2.60 15.11
C MET A 190 -23.33 -3.06 15.53
N SER A 191 -23.78 -4.23 15.09
CA SER A 191 -25.12 -4.75 15.39
C SER A 191 -25.37 -4.95 16.88
N TYR A 192 -24.34 -5.28 17.64
CA TYR A 192 -24.46 -5.45 19.11
C TYR A 192 -24.72 -4.13 19.84
N PHE A 193 -24.27 -3.02 19.26
CA PHE A 193 -24.34 -1.67 19.86
C PHE A 193 -25.35 -0.77 19.16
N SER A 194 -26.23 -1.32 18.32
CA SER A 194 -27.35 -0.61 17.72
C SER A 194 -28.57 -0.66 18.64
N THR A 195 -29.17 0.51 18.88
CA THR A 195 -30.43 0.65 19.62
C THR A 195 -31.67 0.55 18.72
N ASN A 196 -31.50 0.66 17.40
CA ASN A 196 -32.59 0.53 16.42
C ASN A 196 -32.66 -0.91 15.90
N PRO A 197 -33.82 -1.60 16.02
CA PRO A 197 -33.97 -2.97 15.55
C PRO A 197 -33.73 -3.15 14.04
N ASP A 198 -34.19 -2.23 13.20
CA ASP A 198 -34.03 -2.30 11.74
C ASP A 198 -32.55 -2.15 11.34
N HIS A 199 -31.84 -1.23 11.99
CA HIS A 199 -30.39 -1.08 11.81
C HIS A 199 -29.64 -2.35 12.24
N LYS A 200 -30.04 -2.93 13.36
CA LYS A 200 -29.44 -4.16 13.87
C LYS A 200 -29.65 -5.33 12.92
N GLU A 201 -30.87 -5.51 12.43
CA GLU A 201 -31.24 -6.55 11.49
C GLU A 201 -30.41 -6.38 10.20
N ARG A 202 -30.40 -5.17 9.61
CA ARG A 202 -29.66 -4.89 8.37
C ARG A 202 -28.16 -5.14 8.50
N LEU A 203 -27.55 -4.75 9.62
CA LEU A 203 -26.13 -5.01 9.92
C LEU A 203 -25.85 -6.51 10.05
N LEU A 204 -26.76 -7.30 10.61
CA LEU A 204 -26.62 -8.76 10.71
C LEU A 204 -26.79 -9.43 9.34
N GLU A 205 -27.73 -9.00 8.51
CA GLU A 205 -27.90 -9.51 7.14
C GLU A 205 -26.60 -9.45 6.36
N PHE A 206 -25.87 -8.31 6.38
CA PHE A 206 -24.58 -8.19 5.72
C PHE A 206 -23.51 -9.18 6.21
N THR A 207 -23.76 -9.86 7.32
CA THR A 207 -22.84 -10.89 7.87
C THR A 207 -23.23 -12.31 7.46
N MET A 208 -24.43 -12.52 6.91
CA MET A 208 -24.94 -13.82 6.51
C MET A 208 -24.49 -14.19 5.09
N THR A 209 -24.39 -15.49 4.82
CA THR A 209 -23.92 -15.99 3.53
C THR A 209 -24.88 -15.69 2.38
N GLU A 210 -26.18 -15.63 2.68
CA GLU A 210 -27.25 -15.36 1.73
C GLU A 210 -27.17 -13.92 1.17
N TYR A 211 -26.65 -12.96 1.96
CA TYR A 211 -26.55 -11.53 1.62
C TYR A 211 -25.15 -11.10 1.17
N LEU A 212 -24.29 -12.02 0.74
CA LEU A 212 -22.92 -11.70 0.31
C LEU A 212 -22.87 -10.72 -0.86
N ASP A 213 -23.76 -10.86 -1.83
CA ASP A 213 -23.80 -9.96 -3.00
C ASP A 213 -24.26 -8.56 -2.58
N GLU A 214 -25.21 -8.45 -1.65
CA GLU A 214 -25.65 -7.17 -1.10
C GLU A 214 -24.55 -6.49 -0.28
N TYR A 215 -23.85 -7.24 0.57
CA TYR A 215 -22.67 -6.70 1.27
C TYR A 215 -21.61 -6.23 0.28
N PHE A 216 -21.34 -7.00 -0.77
CA PHE A 216 -20.38 -6.63 -1.80
C PHE A 216 -20.77 -5.30 -2.47
N ASP A 217 -22.02 -5.15 -2.90
CA ASP A 217 -22.50 -3.93 -3.54
C ASP A 217 -22.55 -2.74 -2.57
N TYR A 218 -22.95 -2.98 -1.32
CA TYR A 218 -23.06 -1.96 -0.30
C TYR A 218 -21.67 -1.42 0.12
N ALA A 219 -20.75 -2.29 0.50
CA ALA A 219 -19.48 -1.92 1.10
C ALA A 219 -18.31 -1.97 0.10
N THR A 220 -18.09 -3.09 -0.56
CA THR A 220 -16.87 -3.36 -1.33
C THR A 220 -16.88 -2.65 -2.70
N ARG A 221 -17.94 -2.80 -3.48
CA ARG A 221 -18.06 -2.18 -4.80
C ARG A 221 -18.19 -0.66 -4.72
N SER A 222 -18.94 -0.18 -3.73
CA SER A 222 -19.12 1.25 -3.47
C SER A 222 -17.90 1.88 -2.79
N ARG A 223 -17.00 1.05 -2.23
CA ARG A 223 -15.86 1.49 -1.44
C ARG A 223 -16.27 2.42 -0.30
N ARG A 224 -17.34 2.10 0.42
CA ARG A 224 -17.77 2.85 1.60
C ARG A 224 -16.73 2.72 2.69
N SER A 225 -16.39 3.81 3.34
CA SER A 225 -15.52 3.80 4.51
C SER A 225 -16.28 3.45 5.79
N ILE A 226 -15.56 3.00 6.81
CA ILE A 226 -16.11 2.80 8.16
C ILE A 226 -16.84 4.05 8.64
N LEU A 227 -16.23 5.21 8.47
CA LEU A 227 -16.84 6.48 8.88
C LEU A 227 -18.18 6.75 8.19
N GLU A 228 -18.27 6.49 6.89
CA GLU A 228 -19.53 6.64 6.13
C GLU A 228 -20.62 5.66 6.57
N VAL A 229 -20.24 4.44 6.95
CA VAL A 229 -21.20 3.46 7.46
C VAL A 229 -21.70 3.87 8.85
N LEU A 230 -20.84 4.40 9.69
CA LEU A 230 -21.25 4.93 11.01
C LEU A 230 -22.16 6.17 10.87
N GLU A 231 -21.98 7.00 9.84
CA GLU A 231 -22.88 8.11 9.52
C GLU A 231 -24.29 7.64 9.11
N GLU A 232 -24.39 6.50 8.43
CA GLU A 232 -25.65 5.93 7.99
C GLU A 232 -26.38 5.22 9.14
N PHE A 233 -25.65 4.44 9.95
CA PHE A 233 -26.23 3.71 11.08
C PHE A 233 -26.13 4.50 12.40
N THR A 234 -26.80 5.63 12.48
CA THR A 234 -26.70 6.60 13.57
C THR A 234 -27.09 6.08 14.96
N SER A 235 -27.83 4.98 15.03
CA SER A 235 -28.20 4.31 16.29
C SER A 235 -27.06 3.51 16.93
N VAL A 236 -25.96 3.33 16.19
CA VAL A 236 -24.81 2.59 16.69
C VAL A 236 -23.95 3.49 17.57
N LYS A 237 -23.73 3.07 18.82
CA LYS A 237 -22.84 3.74 19.77
C LYS A 237 -21.84 2.73 20.32
N LEU A 238 -20.65 2.71 19.70
CA LEU A 238 -19.59 1.80 20.12
C LEU A 238 -18.93 2.31 21.41
N PRO A 239 -18.65 1.44 22.38
CA PRO A 239 -17.92 1.84 23.59
C PRO A 239 -16.47 2.21 23.27
N ALA A 240 -15.97 3.32 23.83
CA ALA A 240 -14.61 3.82 23.57
C ALA A 240 -13.53 2.81 23.96
N GLU A 241 -13.74 2.03 25.01
CA GLU A 241 -12.82 0.99 25.47
C GLU A 241 -12.63 -0.16 24.47
N ARG A 242 -13.54 -0.33 23.51
CA ARG A 242 -13.45 -1.36 22.47
C ARG A 242 -12.86 -0.87 21.14
N ILE A 243 -12.35 0.34 21.07
CA ILE A 243 -11.86 0.91 19.82
C ILE A 243 -10.76 0.06 19.18
N LEU A 244 -9.82 -0.44 19.98
CA LEU A 244 -8.71 -1.29 19.48
C LEU A 244 -9.15 -2.71 19.11
N ASP A 245 -10.30 -3.17 19.61
CA ASP A 245 -10.86 -4.49 19.33
C ASP A 245 -11.73 -4.49 18.07
N ILE A 246 -12.45 -3.41 17.83
CA ILE A 246 -13.46 -3.30 16.76
C ILE A 246 -12.89 -2.67 15.49
N PHE A 247 -12.13 -1.58 15.61
CA PHE A 247 -11.64 -0.83 14.47
C PHE A 247 -10.33 -1.42 13.91
N PRO A 248 -10.14 -1.40 12.58
CA PRO A 248 -8.86 -1.77 12.00
C PRO A 248 -7.81 -0.70 12.28
N LEU A 249 -6.57 -1.15 12.49
CA LEU A 249 -5.43 -0.23 12.61
C LEU A 249 -4.94 0.23 11.23
N ILE A 250 -4.44 1.46 11.19
CA ILE A 250 -3.71 1.99 10.01
C ILE A 250 -2.49 1.11 9.77
N ARG A 251 -2.32 0.71 8.53
CA ARG A 251 -1.12 0.01 8.09
C ARG A 251 -0.20 0.97 7.34
N GLY A 252 1.09 0.72 7.39
CA GLY A 252 2.04 1.34 6.50
C GLY A 252 1.75 0.99 5.03
N ARG A 253 2.18 1.85 4.12
CA ARG A 253 2.12 1.62 2.67
C ARG A 253 3.54 1.62 2.13
N ASP A 254 3.90 0.51 1.49
CA ASP A 254 5.21 0.34 0.87
C ASP A 254 5.23 1.04 -0.48
N PHE A 255 6.25 1.83 -0.71
CA PHE A 255 6.54 2.47 -2.00
C PHE A 255 7.96 2.11 -2.40
N SER A 256 8.14 1.59 -3.61
CA SER A 256 9.44 1.28 -4.14
C SER A 256 10.26 2.55 -4.32
N ILE A 257 11.52 2.51 -3.90
CA ILE A 257 12.45 3.63 -4.04
C ILE A 257 12.71 3.84 -5.53
N ALA A 258 12.56 5.10 -5.98
CA ALA A 258 12.60 5.45 -7.40
C ALA A 258 13.94 6.03 -7.86
N ASN A 259 14.88 6.30 -6.96
CA ASN A 259 16.23 6.76 -7.28
C ASN A 259 17.29 5.74 -6.85
N GLY A 260 18.41 5.74 -7.57
CA GLY A 260 19.54 4.84 -7.34
C GLY A 260 20.87 5.48 -7.65
N GLY A 261 21.95 4.73 -7.50
CA GLY A 261 23.30 5.15 -7.83
C GLY A 261 23.70 6.47 -7.16
N MET A 262 24.22 7.41 -7.95
CA MET A 262 24.67 8.72 -7.45
C MET A 262 23.55 9.61 -6.94
N LYS A 263 22.30 9.43 -7.41
CA LYS A 263 21.14 10.20 -6.94
C LYS A 263 20.68 9.78 -5.54
N LEU A 264 20.95 8.55 -5.15
CA LEU A 264 20.63 8.02 -3.82
C LEU A 264 21.82 8.17 -2.85
N ASN A 265 23.03 7.99 -3.35
CA ASN A 265 24.27 7.92 -2.56
C ASN A 265 25.27 8.98 -3.04
N HIS A 266 24.86 10.27 -3.07
CA HIS A 266 25.75 11.33 -3.49
C HIS A 266 26.91 11.49 -2.48
N PRO A 267 28.17 11.53 -2.93
CA PRO A 267 29.33 11.62 -2.03
C PRO A 267 29.37 12.90 -1.18
N ALA A 268 28.79 14.00 -1.67
CA ALA A 268 28.74 15.27 -0.92
C ALA A 268 27.68 15.27 0.18
N ASP A 269 26.73 14.33 0.16
CA ASP A 269 25.65 14.24 1.16
C ASP A 269 25.99 13.15 2.20
N GLU A 270 27.06 13.40 2.98
CA GLU A 270 27.51 12.40 3.97
C GLU A 270 26.49 12.13 5.08
N ASP A 271 25.69 13.12 5.44
CA ASP A 271 24.79 13.06 6.61
C ASP A 271 23.32 12.73 6.30
N VAL A 272 22.94 12.78 5.02
CA VAL A 272 21.55 12.62 4.59
C VAL A 272 21.45 11.59 3.46
N THR A 273 20.40 10.76 3.50
CA THR A 273 20.00 9.93 2.36
C THR A 273 18.74 10.55 1.75
N ARG A 274 18.82 10.99 0.48
CA ARG A 274 17.65 11.46 -0.26
C ARG A 274 16.97 10.29 -0.95
N VAL A 275 15.72 10.00 -0.58
CA VAL A 275 14.89 8.94 -1.17
C VAL A 275 13.77 9.57 -1.98
N GLU A 276 13.62 9.13 -3.23
CA GLU A 276 12.54 9.54 -4.13
C GLU A 276 11.52 8.41 -4.29
N LEU A 277 10.24 8.74 -4.26
CA LEU A 277 9.12 7.81 -4.48
C LEU A 277 8.28 8.29 -5.66
N LEU A 278 7.90 7.38 -6.56
CA LEU A 278 6.96 7.68 -7.64
C LEU A 278 5.56 7.22 -7.23
N VAL A 279 4.73 8.16 -6.83
CA VAL A 279 3.44 7.89 -6.17
C VAL A 279 2.27 8.25 -7.07
N ALA A 280 1.49 7.26 -7.46
CA ALA A 280 0.18 7.47 -8.08
C ALA A 280 -0.87 7.67 -6.97
N LEU A 281 -1.46 8.85 -6.89
CA LEU A 281 -2.49 9.14 -5.91
C LEU A 281 -3.78 8.37 -6.25
N VAL A 282 -4.26 7.59 -5.29
CA VAL A 282 -5.51 6.83 -5.43
C VAL A 282 -6.68 7.79 -5.29
N LYS A 283 -7.26 8.19 -6.43
CA LYS A 283 -8.45 9.04 -6.49
C LYS A 283 -9.33 8.57 -7.65
N TYR A 284 -10.51 8.08 -7.35
CA TYR A 284 -11.44 7.56 -8.37
C TYR A 284 -12.89 7.76 -7.96
N ARG A 285 -13.78 7.70 -8.94
CA ARG A 285 -15.24 7.76 -8.72
C ARG A 285 -15.81 6.35 -8.64
N THR A 286 -16.69 6.13 -7.69
CA THR A 286 -17.48 4.90 -7.56
C THR A 286 -18.89 5.11 -8.12
N ILE A 287 -19.72 4.06 -8.05
CA ILE A 287 -21.14 4.13 -8.36
C ILE A 287 -21.89 5.23 -7.58
N LEU A 288 -21.41 5.59 -6.42
CA LEU A 288 -21.97 6.66 -5.57
C LEU A 288 -21.60 8.08 -6.07
N ARG A 289 -20.90 8.21 -7.19
CA ARG A 289 -20.44 9.48 -7.79
C ARG A 289 -19.54 10.34 -6.89
N LYS A 290 -19.39 10.00 -5.61
CA LYS A 290 -18.48 10.67 -4.67
C LYS A 290 -17.04 10.23 -4.97
N PRO A 291 -16.10 11.15 -5.19
CA PRO A 291 -14.69 10.78 -5.35
C PRO A 291 -14.19 10.05 -4.11
N ARG A 292 -13.49 8.94 -4.33
CA ARG A 292 -12.80 8.17 -3.29
C ARG A 292 -11.32 8.48 -3.36
N GLN A 293 -10.72 8.71 -2.21
CA GLN A 293 -9.29 8.95 -2.08
C GLN A 293 -8.74 8.04 -0.99
N GLY A 294 -7.62 7.38 -1.28
CA GLY A 294 -6.94 6.56 -0.30
C GLY A 294 -6.36 7.41 0.83
N LEU A 295 -6.35 6.91 2.08
CA LEU A 295 -5.83 7.65 3.23
C LEU A 295 -4.39 8.12 2.99
N CYS A 296 -3.48 7.23 2.57
CA CYS A 296 -2.08 7.57 2.31
C CYS A 296 -1.94 8.57 1.15
N SER A 297 -2.77 8.46 0.10
CA SER A 297 -2.78 9.41 -1.00
C SER A 297 -3.20 10.80 -0.55
N ARG A 298 -4.28 10.90 0.24
CA ARG A 298 -4.72 12.18 0.82
C ARG A 298 -3.68 12.75 1.78
N TYR A 299 -3.06 11.89 2.59
CA TYR A 299 -1.99 12.28 3.50
C TYR A 299 -0.80 12.89 2.75
N LEU A 300 -0.23 12.18 1.77
CA LEU A 300 0.90 12.67 0.97
C LEU A 300 0.54 13.90 0.13
N GLU A 301 -0.69 13.96 -0.43
CA GLU A 301 -1.13 15.13 -1.21
C GLU A 301 -1.10 16.43 -0.40
N ASN A 302 -1.43 16.35 0.90
CA ASN A 302 -1.62 17.51 1.77
C ASN A 302 -0.43 17.80 2.71
N LEU A 303 0.61 16.98 2.71
CA LEU A 303 1.79 17.24 3.54
C LEU A 303 2.51 18.50 3.05
N PRO A 304 2.70 19.52 3.91
CA PRO A 304 3.55 20.68 3.58
C PRO A 304 5.01 20.28 3.41
N ALA A 305 5.73 20.97 2.53
CA ALA A 305 7.18 20.84 2.46
C ALA A 305 7.82 21.12 3.83
N GLY A 306 8.86 20.37 4.18
CA GLY A 306 9.49 20.41 5.49
C GLY A 306 8.78 19.62 6.59
N SER A 307 7.64 18.96 6.30
CA SER A 307 6.99 18.07 7.25
C SER A 307 7.86 16.87 7.58
N SER A 308 7.97 16.54 8.86
CA SER A 308 8.67 15.32 9.31
C SER A 308 7.67 14.21 9.61
N LEU A 309 8.04 12.98 9.23
CA LEU A 309 7.25 11.78 9.49
C LEU A 309 8.16 10.59 9.81
N THR A 310 7.61 9.61 10.52
CA THR A 310 8.32 8.34 10.75
C THR A 310 8.09 7.43 9.54
N VAL A 311 9.18 6.87 9.02
CA VAL A 311 9.18 5.89 7.94
C VAL A 311 9.96 4.65 8.34
N THR A 312 9.73 3.53 7.67
CA THR A 312 10.59 2.35 7.81
C THR A 312 11.15 1.93 6.46
N HIS A 313 12.39 1.52 6.45
CA HIS A 313 13.03 0.90 5.30
C HIS A 313 12.70 -0.59 5.28
N LYS A 314 12.26 -1.06 4.14
CA LYS A 314 11.96 -2.46 3.89
C LYS A 314 12.91 -2.96 2.79
N PRO A 315 14.01 -3.64 3.17
CA PRO A 315 14.91 -4.21 2.21
C PRO A 315 14.20 -5.34 1.44
N VAL A 316 14.40 -5.37 0.14
CA VAL A 316 13.93 -6.44 -0.72
C VAL A 316 15.15 -7.21 -1.23
N LEU A 317 15.24 -8.50 -0.87
CA LEU A 317 16.29 -9.36 -1.38
C LEU A 317 16.10 -9.55 -2.88
N SER A 318 16.76 -8.70 -3.64
CA SER A 318 16.69 -8.71 -5.09
C SER A 318 18.04 -9.15 -5.68
N PRO A 319 18.07 -10.20 -6.51
CA PRO A 319 19.30 -10.68 -7.12
C PRO A 319 19.72 -9.88 -8.36
N ILE A 320 19.27 -8.63 -8.52
CA ILE A 320 19.35 -7.89 -9.80
C ILE A 320 20.30 -6.69 -9.79
N HIS A 321 20.75 -6.25 -8.62
CA HIS A 321 21.65 -5.10 -8.47
C HIS A 321 23.10 -5.51 -8.16
N GLY A 322 24.00 -4.54 -8.15
CA GLY A 322 25.41 -4.72 -7.83
C GLY A 322 26.32 -4.96 -9.04
N PRO A 323 27.65 -4.83 -8.87
CA PRO A 323 28.60 -4.80 -9.98
C PRO A 323 28.65 -6.09 -10.80
N GLN A 324 28.38 -7.25 -10.19
CA GLN A 324 28.33 -8.53 -10.91
C GLN A 324 27.10 -8.62 -11.80
N ASN A 325 25.96 -8.15 -11.32
CA ASN A 325 24.71 -8.13 -12.09
C ASN A 325 24.72 -7.03 -13.18
N ALA A 326 25.47 -5.94 -12.97
CA ALA A 326 25.64 -4.91 -13.97
C ALA A 326 26.33 -5.42 -15.26
N GLN A 327 27.11 -6.49 -15.18
CA GLN A 327 27.77 -7.12 -16.31
C GLN A 327 26.84 -8.08 -17.10
N ARG A 328 25.63 -8.30 -16.66
CA ARG A 328 24.62 -9.11 -17.34
C ARG A 328 23.63 -8.20 -18.08
N PRO A 329 23.20 -8.53 -19.31
CA PRO A 329 22.18 -7.74 -20.01
C PRO A 329 20.94 -7.52 -19.16
N LEU A 330 20.33 -6.33 -19.24
CA LEU A 330 19.09 -5.99 -18.56
C LEU A 330 17.96 -5.78 -19.55
N VAL A 331 16.86 -6.49 -19.36
CA VAL A 331 15.57 -6.22 -20.00
C VAL A 331 14.59 -5.79 -18.91
N ALA A 332 14.36 -4.49 -18.84
CA ALA A 332 13.47 -3.88 -17.86
C ALA A 332 12.11 -3.56 -18.48
N ILE A 333 11.04 -4.04 -17.88
CA ILE A 333 9.67 -3.92 -18.36
C ILE A 333 8.84 -3.23 -17.28
N ALA A 334 8.37 -2.03 -17.55
CA ALA A 334 7.66 -1.20 -16.57
C ALA A 334 6.33 -0.69 -17.12
N THR A 335 5.30 -0.62 -16.27
CA THR A 335 4.05 0.07 -16.58
C THR A 335 3.65 1.02 -15.46
N GLY A 336 3.31 2.26 -15.84
CA GLY A 336 2.92 3.28 -14.86
C GLY A 336 3.99 3.53 -13.81
N THR A 337 3.60 3.52 -12.52
CA THR A 337 4.55 3.71 -11.40
C THR A 337 5.49 2.52 -11.16
N GLY A 338 5.30 1.39 -11.85
CA GLY A 338 6.28 0.31 -11.92
C GLY A 338 7.64 0.74 -12.46
N LEU A 339 7.71 1.95 -13.01
CA LEU A 339 8.97 2.57 -13.42
C LEU A 339 9.89 2.91 -12.22
N ALA A 340 9.36 3.06 -11.00
CA ALA A 340 10.14 3.44 -9.82
C ALA A 340 11.35 2.51 -9.55
N PRO A 341 11.19 1.21 -9.26
CA PRO A 341 12.32 0.33 -8.98
C PRO A 341 13.21 0.12 -10.21
N ILE A 342 12.66 0.20 -11.41
CA ILE A 342 13.41 0.12 -12.67
C ILE A 342 14.33 1.33 -12.84
N ARG A 343 13.85 2.55 -12.53
CA ARG A 343 14.66 3.76 -12.58
C ARG A 343 15.82 3.67 -11.60
N ALA A 344 15.56 3.24 -10.36
CA ALA A 344 16.61 3.03 -9.36
C ALA A 344 17.68 2.04 -9.85
N LEU A 345 17.28 0.94 -10.46
CA LEU A 345 18.19 -0.08 -11.00
C LEU A 345 19.02 0.45 -12.17
N ILE A 346 18.42 1.16 -13.12
CA ILE A 346 19.13 1.74 -14.26
C ILE A 346 20.14 2.78 -13.76
N GLN A 347 19.75 3.67 -12.85
CA GLN A 347 20.64 4.67 -12.27
C GLN A 347 21.82 4.03 -11.50
N GLU A 348 21.57 2.94 -10.77
CA GLU A 348 22.63 2.19 -10.11
C GLU A 348 23.61 1.59 -11.14
N ARG A 349 23.10 0.91 -12.15
CA ARG A 349 23.92 0.31 -13.22
C ARG A 349 24.78 1.33 -13.96
N LEU A 350 24.28 2.54 -14.16
CA LEU A 350 25.02 3.64 -14.78
C LEU A 350 26.26 4.09 -13.97
N THR A 351 26.34 3.77 -12.70
CA THR A 351 27.52 4.04 -11.85
C THR A 351 28.67 3.05 -12.08
N HIS A 352 28.38 1.88 -12.65
CA HIS A 352 29.41 0.87 -12.88
C HIS A 352 30.17 1.12 -14.18
N PRO A 353 31.53 1.18 -14.15
CA PRO A 353 32.34 1.43 -15.34
C PRO A 353 32.22 0.31 -16.39
N SER A 354 32.01 -0.93 -15.95
CA SER A 354 31.76 -2.07 -16.83
C SER A 354 30.33 -2.54 -16.67
N ARG A 355 29.53 -2.43 -17.73
CA ARG A 355 28.13 -2.83 -17.74
C ARG A 355 27.73 -3.41 -19.10
N ALA A 356 26.79 -4.35 -19.06
CA ALA A 356 26.17 -4.91 -20.26
C ALA A 356 25.03 -4.01 -20.79
N PRO A 357 24.57 -4.24 -22.04
CA PRO A 357 23.44 -3.51 -22.61
C PRO A 357 22.19 -3.51 -21.74
N MET A 358 21.44 -2.41 -21.78
CA MET A 358 20.19 -2.23 -21.05
C MET A 358 19.07 -1.85 -22.02
N HIS A 359 17.92 -2.52 -21.87
CA HIS A 359 16.72 -2.28 -22.65
C HIS A 359 15.56 -1.96 -21.72
N LEU A 360 14.92 -0.78 -21.89
CA LEU A 360 13.74 -0.36 -21.15
C LEU A 360 12.50 -0.43 -22.05
N PHE A 361 11.57 -1.29 -21.69
CA PHE A 361 10.23 -1.34 -22.27
C PHE A 361 9.27 -0.64 -21.31
N PHE A 362 8.81 0.56 -21.69
CA PHE A 362 7.94 1.35 -20.83
C PHE A 362 6.55 1.54 -21.43
N GLY A 363 5.53 1.14 -20.69
CA GLY A 363 4.13 1.25 -21.08
C GLY A 363 3.34 2.19 -20.19
N ASN A 364 2.59 3.13 -20.81
CA ASN A 364 1.64 3.98 -20.12
C ASN A 364 0.47 4.39 -21.04
N ARG A 365 -0.27 5.45 -20.75
CA ARG A 365 -1.43 5.85 -21.55
C ARG A 365 -1.09 6.85 -22.65
N ASN A 366 -0.46 7.97 -22.30
CA ASN A 366 -0.24 9.10 -23.21
C ASN A 366 1.21 9.60 -23.10
N ARG A 367 1.88 9.78 -24.24
CA ARG A 367 3.26 10.25 -24.29
C ARG A 367 3.44 11.61 -23.61
N ASP A 368 2.58 12.57 -23.95
CA ASP A 368 2.71 13.95 -23.48
C ASP A 368 2.27 14.16 -22.02
N ALA A 369 1.63 13.15 -21.40
CA ALA A 369 1.08 13.27 -20.06
C ALA A 369 1.77 12.38 -19.01
N ASP A 370 2.19 11.19 -19.41
CA ASP A 370 2.66 10.19 -18.45
C ASP A 370 3.93 9.43 -18.89
N TYR A 371 4.75 10.02 -19.79
CA TYR A 371 6.11 9.59 -20.07
C TYR A 371 7.06 10.15 -19.00
N PHE A 372 7.08 9.48 -17.83
CA PHE A 372 7.85 9.92 -16.68
C PHE A 372 9.36 9.88 -16.95
N PHE A 373 10.07 10.93 -16.49
CA PHE A 373 11.53 11.07 -16.56
C PHE A 373 12.11 11.04 -18.00
N HIS A 374 11.36 11.52 -18.98
CA HIS A 374 11.74 11.46 -20.39
C HIS A 374 13.14 12.05 -20.65
N ASP A 375 13.50 13.17 -20.00
CA ASP A 375 14.82 13.82 -20.17
C ASP A 375 15.97 12.91 -19.71
N GLU A 376 15.75 12.11 -18.64
CA GLU A 376 16.74 11.13 -18.16
C GLU A 376 16.95 10.01 -19.18
N TRP A 377 15.86 9.51 -19.75
CA TRP A 377 15.92 8.43 -20.74
C TRP A 377 16.53 8.91 -22.04
N ASP A 378 16.16 10.10 -22.51
CA ASP A 378 16.71 10.68 -23.74
C ASP A 378 18.22 10.97 -23.60
N ALA A 379 18.68 11.37 -22.41
CA ALA A 379 20.10 11.51 -22.13
C ALA A 379 20.82 10.16 -22.17
N ALA A 380 20.27 9.13 -21.49
CA ALA A 380 20.89 7.79 -21.46
C ALA A 380 20.94 7.14 -22.85
N VAL A 381 19.94 7.39 -23.72
CA VAL A 381 19.92 6.92 -25.10
C VAL A 381 20.98 7.64 -25.93
N ARG A 382 21.08 8.96 -25.85
CA ARG A 382 22.10 9.74 -26.56
C ARG A 382 23.52 9.31 -26.20
N ASP A 383 23.75 8.96 -24.95
CA ASP A 383 25.04 8.51 -24.45
C ASP A 383 25.32 7.01 -24.78
N GLY A 384 24.40 6.35 -25.49
CA GLY A 384 24.53 4.93 -25.87
C GLY A 384 24.46 3.94 -24.71
N ASN A 385 23.86 4.35 -23.58
CA ASN A 385 23.79 3.57 -22.37
C ASN A 385 22.49 2.76 -22.22
N LEU A 386 21.44 3.12 -22.98
CA LEU A 386 20.11 2.55 -22.82
C LEU A 386 19.34 2.55 -24.14
N ASP A 387 18.68 1.46 -24.48
CA ASP A 387 17.64 1.44 -25.51
C ASP A 387 16.25 1.56 -24.84
N VAL A 388 15.38 2.42 -25.39
CA VAL A 388 14.05 2.66 -24.84
C VAL A 388 12.96 2.35 -25.86
N PHE A 389 12.03 1.49 -25.50
CA PHE A 389 10.88 1.06 -26.30
C PHE A 389 9.57 1.47 -25.62
N LEU A 390 8.82 2.36 -26.25
CA LEU A 390 7.66 3.02 -25.65
C LEU A 390 6.35 2.42 -26.17
N ALA A 391 5.41 2.20 -25.26
CA ALA A 391 4.07 1.73 -25.57
C ALA A 391 3.03 2.65 -24.90
N PHE A 392 2.43 3.56 -25.68
CA PHE A 392 1.35 4.42 -25.20
C PHE A 392 0.01 3.95 -25.73
N SER A 393 -0.85 3.49 -24.81
CA SER A 393 -2.09 2.77 -25.15
C SER A 393 -3.26 3.68 -25.57
N ARG A 394 -3.11 5.01 -25.47
CA ARG A 394 -4.16 5.99 -25.75
C ARG A 394 -3.80 7.06 -26.78
N ASP A 395 -2.60 7.05 -27.33
CA ASP A 395 -2.14 8.05 -28.31
C ASP A 395 -2.62 7.75 -29.72
N GLN A 396 -3.05 6.53 -29.97
CA GLN A 396 -3.55 6.07 -31.27
C GLN A 396 -4.83 5.25 -31.13
N ARG A 397 -5.51 5.00 -32.25
CA ARG A 397 -6.78 4.25 -32.29
C ARG A 397 -6.62 2.79 -31.83
N THR A 398 -5.57 2.13 -32.29
CA THR A 398 -5.23 0.76 -31.89
C THR A 398 -4.34 0.81 -30.65
N LYS A 399 -4.76 0.16 -29.59
CA LYS A 399 -4.00 0.15 -28.33
C LYS A 399 -2.70 -0.63 -28.52
N ILE A 400 -1.60 -0.02 -28.13
CA ILE A 400 -0.27 -0.63 -28.08
C ILE A 400 0.12 -0.77 -26.61
N TYR A 401 0.45 -1.97 -26.20
CA TYR A 401 0.90 -2.28 -24.86
C TYR A 401 2.37 -2.71 -24.84
N VAL A 402 2.97 -2.78 -23.67
CA VAL A 402 4.37 -3.12 -23.50
C VAL A 402 4.71 -4.51 -24.08
N GLN A 403 3.81 -5.49 -23.95
CA GLN A 403 4.01 -6.82 -24.54
C GLN A 403 4.00 -6.83 -26.08
N ASP A 404 3.36 -5.86 -26.72
CA ASP A 404 3.38 -5.74 -28.19
C ASP A 404 4.76 -5.24 -28.63
N ARG A 405 5.35 -4.28 -27.90
CA ARG A 405 6.74 -3.84 -28.16
C ARG A 405 7.77 -4.92 -27.89
N LEU A 406 7.56 -5.79 -26.91
CA LEU A 406 8.44 -6.95 -26.70
C LEU A 406 8.42 -7.90 -27.88
N ARG A 407 7.26 -8.14 -28.51
CA ARG A 407 7.15 -8.94 -29.73
C ARG A 407 7.79 -8.27 -30.95
N ASP A 408 7.55 -6.97 -31.12
CA ASP A 408 8.16 -6.18 -32.22
C ASP A 408 9.70 -6.25 -32.17
N GLU A 409 10.28 -6.27 -30.98
CA GLU A 409 11.73 -6.26 -30.74
C GLU A 409 12.31 -7.64 -30.35
N ALA A 410 11.59 -8.72 -30.64
CA ALA A 410 11.98 -10.08 -30.24
C ALA A 410 13.43 -10.45 -30.60
N LYS A 411 13.90 -10.06 -31.80
CA LYS A 411 15.29 -10.30 -32.21
C LYS A 411 16.33 -9.64 -31.33
N ARG A 412 16.02 -8.47 -30.73
CA ARG A 412 16.92 -7.79 -29.76
C ARG A 412 17.01 -8.51 -28.44
N LEU A 413 16.00 -9.32 -28.11
CA LEU A 413 15.96 -10.08 -26.86
C LEU A 413 16.76 -11.38 -26.92
N GLU A 414 17.16 -11.84 -28.12
CA GLU A 414 17.96 -13.06 -28.30
C GLU A 414 19.30 -12.96 -27.55
N GLY A 415 20.05 -11.86 -27.73
CA GLY A 415 21.30 -11.63 -27.03
C GLY A 415 21.14 -11.68 -25.49
N PRO A 416 20.27 -10.83 -24.88
CA PRO A 416 19.98 -10.90 -23.46
C PRO A 416 19.54 -12.29 -22.95
N ILE A 417 18.81 -13.06 -23.74
CA ILE A 417 18.42 -14.42 -23.35
C ILE A 417 19.62 -15.36 -23.34
N MET A 418 20.43 -15.34 -24.41
CA MET A 418 21.59 -16.22 -24.53
C MET A 418 22.73 -15.87 -23.54
N ASP A 419 22.86 -14.59 -23.20
CA ASP A 419 23.89 -14.09 -22.28
C ASP A 419 23.47 -14.07 -20.80
N ASN A 420 22.52 -14.92 -20.43
CA ASN A 420 22.03 -15.03 -19.04
C ASN A 420 21.57 -13.67 -18.48
N GLY A 421 20.76 -12.96 -19.27
CA GLY A 421 20.26 -11.64 -18.90
C GLY A 421 19.33 -11.64 -17.69
N ILE A 422 19.10 -10.44 -17.17
CA ILE A 422 18.18 -10.17 -16.08
C ILE A 422 16.92 -9.53 -16.66
N PHE A 423 15.78 -10.17 -16.42
CA PHE A 423 14.45 -9.69 -16.84
C PHE A 423 13.71 -9.17 -15.60
N CYS A 424 13.36 -7.89 -15.62
CA CYS A 424 12.64 -7.23 -14.54
C CYS A 424 11.25 -6.78 -15.01
N VAL A 425 10.18 -7.16 -14.31
CA VAL A 425 8.81 -6.75 -14.65
C VAL A 425 8.16 -6.06 -13.46
N CYS A 426 7.80 -4.78 -13.63
CA CYS A 426 7.21 -3.97 -12.55
C CYS A 426 5.93 -3.26 -12.99
N GLY A 427 4.89 -3.34 -12.17
CA GLY A 427 3.62 -2.65 -12.45
C GLY A 427 2.41 -3.17 -11.68
N GLY A 428 1.26 -2.56 -11.92
CA GLY A 428 0.02 -2.80 -11.17
C GLY A 428 -0.85 -3.97 -11.65
N SER A 429 -0.31 -4.95 -12.43
CA SER A 429 -1.15 -6.01 -12.99
C SER A 429 -0.41 -7.31 -13.24
N THR A 430 -0.84 -8.38 -12.57
CA THR A 430 -0.37 -9.76 -12.84
C THR A 430 -0.62 -10.16 -14.30
N LYS A 431 -1.75 -9.76 -14.89
CA LYS A 431 -2.05 -10.03 -16.30
C LYS A 431 -1.03 -9.41 -17.25
N MET A 432 -0.55 -8.21 -16.93
CA MET A 432 0.51 -7.55 -17.69
C MET A 432 1.82 -8.32 -17.57
N ALA A 433 2.19 -8.71 -16.35
CA ALA A 433 3.42 -9.48 -16.11
C ALA A 433 3.40 -10.82 -16.84
N ASP A 434 2.28 -11.54 -16.80
CA ASP A 434 2.10 -12.81 -17.51
C ASP A 434 2.15 -12.60 -19.05
N ALA A 435 1.56 -11.51 -19.56
CA ALA A 435 1.58 -11.19 -20.97
C ALA A 435 2.99 -10.79 -21.45
N ALA A 436 3.73 -10.03 -20.64
CA ALA A 436 5.11 -9.67 -20.90
C ALA A 436 6.00 -10.92 -20.92
N LYS A 437 5.85 -11.80 -19.93
CA LYS A 437 6.59 -13.07 -19.86
C LYS A 437 6.33 -13.94 -21.09
N ARG A 438 5.06 -14.09 -21.50
CA ARG A 438 4.72 -14.81 -22.74
C ARG A 438 5.36 -14.17 -23.96
N ALA A 439 5.28 -12.84 -24.11
CA ALA A 439 5.85 -12.13 -25.25
C ALA A 439 7.37 -12.32 -25.39
N VAL A 440 8.10 -12.40 -24.27
CA VAL A 440 9.55 -12.68 -24.25
C VAL A 440 9.84 -14.12 -24.69
N PHE A 441 9.01 -15.09 -24.28
CA PHE A 441 9.29 -16.52 -24.53
C PHE A 441 8.61 -17.10 -25.77
N GLU A 442 7.57 -16.43 -26.31
CA GLU A 442 6.80 -16.89 -27.48
C GLU A 442 7.68 -17.19 -28.72
N PRO A 443 8.66 -16.35 -29.10
CA PRO A 443 9.52 -16.61 -30.24
C PRO A 443 10.41 -17.86 -30.08
N PHE A 444 10.59 -18.34 -28.86
CA PHE A 444 11.42 -19.50 -28.54
C PHE A 444 10.61 -20.78 -28.34
N SER A 445 9.28 -20.71 -28.45
CA SER A 445 8.38 -21.85 -28.24
C SER A 445 7.97 -22.56 -29.52
N GLU A 446 8.09 -21.91 -30.70
CA GLU A 446 7.50 -22.39 -31.98
C GLU A 446 8.42 -23.26 -32.83
N ASP A 447 9.75 -23.25 -32.63
CA ASP A 447 10.67 -24.09 -33.39
C ASP A 447 11.12 -25.32 -32.60
N ALA A 448 10.55 -26.47 -32.94
CA ALA A 448 10.50 -27.69 -32.15
C ALA A 448 11.77 -28.57 -32.12
N GLU A 449 12.92 -28.15 -32.65
CA GLU A 449 14.06 -29.09 -32.81
C GLU A 449 15.05 -29.16 -31.64
N ASP A 450 15.00 -28.25 -30.63
CA ASP A 450 15.91 -28.30 -29.47
C ASP A 450 15.29 -27.89 -28.14
N THR A 451 14.36 -28.71 -27.69
CA THR A 451 13.50 -28.38 -26.51
C THR A 451 14.24 -28.42 -25.17
N GLU A 452 15.30 -29.22 -24.99
CA GLU A 452 15.96 -29.40 -23.70
C GLU A 452 17.03 -28.31 -23.45
N GLU A 453 17.81 -27.93 -24.46
CA GLU A 453 18.81 -26.86 -24.36
C GLU A 453 18.13 -25.49 -24.14
N ARG A 454 17.04 -25.23 -24.87
CA ARG A 454 16.19 -24.03 -24.66
C ARG A 454 15.56 -23.96 -23.31
N LYS A 455 14.99 -25.06 -22.79
CA LYS A 455 14.46 -25.13 -21.42
C LYS A 455 15.56 -24.83 -20.41
N LYS A 456 16.77 -25.32 -20.64
CA LYS A 456 17.93 -25.05 -19.79
C LYS A 456 18.31 -23.57 -19.80
N VAL A 457 18.37 -22.92 -20.97
CA VAL A 457 18.63 -21.49 -21.12
C VAL A 457 17.54 -20.69 -20.40
N LEU A 458 16.26 -20.97 -20.68
CA LEU A 458 15.15 -20.25 -20.06
C LEU A 458 15.10 -20.44 -18.53
N SER A 459 15.50 -21.62 -18.03
CA SER A 459 15.58 -21.88 -16.58
C SER A 459 16.77 -21.18 -15.90
N SER A 460 17.80 -20.79 -16.66
CA SER A 460 18.97 -20.06 -16.14
C SER A 460 18.74 -18.54 -16.03
N LEU A 461 17.72 -17.99 -16.71
CA LEU A 461 17.43 -16.57 -16.70
C LEU A 461 16.99 -16.09 -15.32
N THR A 462 17.49 -14.94 -14.92
CA THR A 462 16.98 -14.26 -13.72
C THR A 462 15.72 -13.49 -14.10
N TRP A 463 14.57 -13.96 -13.59
CA TRP A 463 13.29 -13.30 -13.73
C TRP A 463 12.86 -12.71 -12.39
N TRP A 464 12.83 -11.40 -12.30
CA TRP A 464 12.36 -10.68 -11.12
C TRP A 464 11.11 -9.88 -11.43
N GLN A 465 10.14 -9.90 -10.53
CA GLN A 465 8.90 -9.15 -10.74
C GLN A 465 8.42 -8.50 -9.44
N GLU A 466 7.90 -7.29 -9.56
CA GLU A 466 7.27 -6.54 -8.50
C GLU A 466 5.89 -6.05 -8.98
N ILE A 467 4.84 -6.64 -8.42
CA ILE A 467 3.44 -6.41 -8.83
C ILE A 467 2.62 -6.05 -7.59
N TRP A 468 1.86 -4.94 -7.66
CA TRP A 468 1.03 -4.43 -6.56
C TRP A 468 -0.42 -4.14 -6.95
#